data_b85762562b077919b5e6a4cce2ced49a
#
_entry.id   b85762562b077919b5e6a4cce2ced49a
#
_cell.length_a   1.000
_cell.length_b   1.000
_cell.length_c   1.000
_cell.angle_alpha   90.00
_cell.angle_beta   90.00
_cell.angle_gamma   90.00
#
_symmetry.space_group_name_H-M   'P 1'
#
loop_
_entity.id
_entity.type
_entity.pdbx_description
1 polymer ?
#
loop_
_entity_poly.entity_id
_entity_poly.type
_entity_poly.pdbx_seq_one_letter_code
_entity_poly.pdbx_strand_id
1 'polypeptide(L)'
;MFIEQLLDPKHPEAGSFKQRIILGHIGFDRPTILVTEGYAATYALAPRYQEELSKRLNANLVFVEYRYFDASMPDPCNWDYLTVENSLYDLHHVTTTFKQLYPQKWISTGISKGGQTTMFYRAYFPDDVDFSVPYVAPLNKSLEDGRHEPFIAETVSTAQNREKVKEFQLEVLKRKAELLPMFERILFKQRIYFPCTHYRNL
;
A
#
# COMPACT_ATOMS: atom_id res chain seq x y z
N MET A 1 10.42 -0.81 13.96
CA MET A 1 10.19 0.32 14.86
C MET A 1 8.87 1.00 14.52
N PHE A 2 8.44 1.96 15.36
CA PHE A 2 7.23 2.74 15.09
C PHE A 2 7.54 4.23 15.16
N ILE A 3 6.84 5.01 14.31
CA ILE A 3 6.82 6.48 14.36
C ILE A 3 5.38 6.92 14.63
N GLU A 4 5.21 8.00 15.37
CA GLU A 4 3.90 8.60 15.57
C GLU A 4 3.52 9.45 14.37
N GLN A 5 2.31 9.25 13.83
CA GLN A 5 1.75 9.98 12.71
C GLN A 5 0.44 10.64 13.10
N LEU A 6 0.17 11.82 12.56
CA LEU A 6 -1.13 12.46 12.72
C LEU A 6 -2.19 11.73 11.88
N LEU A 7 -3.41 11.58 12.42
CA LEU A 7 -4.55 11.08 11.65
C LEU A 7 -4.83 12.01 10.48
N ASP A 8 -4.89 13.31 10.75
CA ASP A 8 -5.00 14.38 9.76
C ASP A 8 -3.93 15.45 10.02
N PRO A 9 -2.91 15.58 9.16
CA PRO A 9 -1.86 16.59 9.30
C PRO A 9 -2.36 18.03 9.24
N LYS A 10 -3.52 18.28 8.62
CA LYS A 10 -4.16 19.61 8.55
C LYS A 10 -4.99 19.94 9.80
N HIS A 11 -5.36 18.91 10.55
CA HIS A 11 -6.17 18.96 11.76
C HIS A 11 -5.52 18.11 12.87
N PRO A 12 -4.41 18.58 13.47
CA PRO A 12 -3.65 17.79 14.47
C PRO A 12 -4.46 17.37 15.69
N GLU A 13 -5.54 18.11 15.99
CA GLU A 13 -6.49 17.80 17.06
C GLU A 13 -7.28 16.51 16.82
N ALA A 14 -7.29 15.97 15.58
CA ALA A 14 -7.92 14.70 15.26
C ALA A 14 -7.23 13.50 15.94
N GLY A 15 -6.00 13.68 16.43
CA GLY A 15 -5.22 12.65 17.12
C GLY A 15 -4.12 12.05 16.26
N SER A 16 -3.51 10.98 16.79
CA SER A 16 -2.36 10.32 16.18
C SER A 16 -2.50 8.80 16.22
N PHE A 17 -1.62 8.12 15.48
CA PHE A 17 -1.47 6.66 15.49
C PHE A 17 0.00 6.27 15.33
N LYS A 18 0.32 5.01 15.57
CA LYS A 18 1.67 4.48 15.39
C LYS A 18 1.78 3.78 14.05
N GLN A 19 2.69 4.25 13.20
CA GLN A 19 2.99 3.65 11.91
C GLN A 19 4.27 2.80 11.98
N ARG A 20 4.23 1.59 11.44
CA ARG A 20 5.39 0.69 11.37
C ARG A 20 6.37 1.15 10.31
N ILE A 21 7.64 1.27 10.72
CA ILE A 21 8.79 1.46 9.82
C ILE A 21 9.74 0.28 9.98
N ILE A 22 10.20 -0.27 8.86
CA ILE A 22 11.25 -1.29 8.84
C ILE A 22 12.51 -0.60 8.35
N LEU A 23 13.54 -0.57 9.19
CA LEU A 23 14.80 0.07 8.92
C LEU A 23 15.88 -0.98 8.66
N GLY A 24 16.53 -0.90 7.50
CA GLY A 24 17.75 -1.61 7.17
C GLY A 24 18.92 -0.62 7.15
N HIS A 25 19.82 -0.71 8.12
CA HIS A 25 20.97 0.17 8.22
C HIS A 25 22.20 -0.48 7.57
N ILE A 26 22.85 0.25 6.65
CA ILE A 26 24.13 -0.12 6.03
C ILE A 26 25.22 0.86 6.44
N GLY A 27 24.92 2.16 6.45
CA GLY A 27 25.86 3.22 6.85
C GLY A 27 25.30 4.62 6.65
N PHE A 28 25.74 5.57 7.44
CA PHE A 28 25.29 6.96 7.34
C PHE A 28 25.78 7.68 6.07
N ASP A 29 26.84 7.15 5.45
CA ASP A 29 27.41 7.62 4.19
C ASP A 29 26.80 6.98 2.94
N ARG A 30 25.77 6.15 3.11
CA ARG A 30 25.12 5.41 2.04
C ARG A 30 23.81 6.06 1.61
N PRO A 31 23.40 5.89 0.33
CA PRO A 31 22.08 6.32 -0.11
C PRO A 31 20.99 5.58 0.66
N THR A 32 19.76 6.09 0.61
CA THR A 32 18.61 5.49 1.29
C THR A 32 17.51 5.18 0.28
N ILE A 33 16.99 3.96 0.33
CA ILE A 33 15.81 3.55 -0.41
C ILE A 33 14.60 3.72 0.51
N LEU A 34 13.67 4.57 0.11
CA LEU A 34 12.34 4.72 0.70
C LEU A 34 11.37 3.81 -0.06
N VAL A 35 10.92 2.75 0.58
CA VAL A 35 9.85 1.91 0.02
C VAL A 35 8.51 2.46 0.45
N THR A 36 7.74 2.96 -0.51
CA THR A 36 6.38 3.45 -0.34
C THR A 36 5.42 2.30 -0.58
N GLU A 37 5.04 1.62 0.50
CA GLU A 37 4.12 0.48 0.40
C GLU A 37 2.69 0.96 0.10
N GLY A 38 1.88 0.07 -0.45
CA GLY A 38 0.45 0.32 -0.66
C GLY A 38 -0.45 -0.39 0.35
N TYR A 39 0.14 -1.31 1.15
CA TYR A 39 -0.57 -2.24 2.03
C TYR A 39 0.27 -2.57 3.27
N ALA A 40 0.06 -3.77 3.84
CA ALA A 40 0.85 -4.26 4.97
C ALA A 40 2.30 -4.58 4.56
N ALA A 41 3.24 -4.32 5.46
CA ALA A 41 4.68 -4.52 5.26
C ALA A 41 5.25 -5.75 6.00
N THR A 42 4.40 -6.60 6.58
CA THR A 42 4.82 -7.73 7.41
C THR A 42 5.79 -8.67 6.71
N TYR A 43 5.66 -8.86 5.39
CA TYR A 43 6.57 -9.69 4.61
C TYR A 43 8.01 -9.18 4.61
N ALA A 44 8.21 -7.86 4.76
CA ALA A 44 9.54 -7.25 4.81
C ALA A 44 10.24 -7.47 6.17
N LEU A 45 9.54 -8.01 7.17
CA LEU A 45 10.14 -8.46 8.44
C LEU A 45 10.83 -9.82 8.33
N ALA A 46 10.64 -10.55 7.22
CA ALA A 46 11.27 -11.85 7.05
C ALA A 46 12.80 -11.71 7.02
N PRO A 47 13.55 -12.57 7.76
CA PRO A 47 15.02 -12.44 7.89
C PRO A 47 15.80 -12.49 6.58
N ARG A 48 15.19 -13.04 5.52
CA ARG A 48 15.77 -13.13 4.18
C ARG A 48 15.23 -12.10 3.19
N TYR A 49 14.35 -11.22 3.65
CA TYR A 49 13.82 -10.17 2.78
C TYR A 49 14.93 -9.22 2.35
N GLN A 50 14.98 -8.94 1.08
CA GLN A 50 15.91 -7.97 0.49
C GLN A 50 15.15 -7.16 -0.57
N GLU A 51 15.13 -5.86 -0.41
CA GLU A 51 14.64 -4.98 -1.46
C GLU A 51 15.72 -4.85 -2.56
N GLU A 52 15.32 -4.93 -3.82
CA GLU A 52 16.24 -5.05 -4.95
C GLU A 52 17.20 -3.86 -5.08
N LEU A 53 16.66 -2.62 -5.04
CA LEU A 53 17.48 -1.41 -5.20
C LEU A 53 18.42 -1.22 -4.01
N SER A 54 17.95 -1.48 -2.79
CA SER A 54 18.79 -1.38 -1.59
C SER A 54 19.97 -2.33 -1.66
N LYS A 55 19.75 -3.54 -2.13
CA LYS A 55 20.82 -4.52 -2.34
C LYS A 55 21.80 -4.10 -3.44
N ARG A 56 21.28 -3.68 -4.61
CA ARG A 56 22.13 -3.31 -5.77
C ARG A 56 22.96 -2.07 -5.50
N LEU A 57 22.43 -1.10 -4.77
CA LEU A 57 23.09 0.16 -4.46
C LEU A 57 23.86 0.15 -3.14
N ASN A 58 23.83 -0.97 -2.41
CA ASN A 58 24.35 -1.06 -1.05
C ASN A 58 23.84 0.09 -0.18
N ALA A 59 22.52 0.27 -0.18
CA ALA A 59 21.82 1.42 0.39
C ALA A 59 21.08 1.05 1.68
N ASN A 60 20.88 2.04 2.54
CA ASN A 60 19.94 1.91 3.65
C ASN A 60 18.53 1.67 3.13
N LEU A 61 17.69 1.04 3.93
CA LEU A 61 16.29 0.77 3.63
C LEU A 61 15.41 1.45 4.68
N VAL A 62 14.48 2.28 4.24
CA VAL A 62 13.36 2.79 5.04
C VAL A 62 12.09 2.30 4.38
N PHE A 63 11.48 1.29 4.95
CA PHE A 63 10.27 0.67 4.43
C PHE A 63 9.09 1.12 5.27
N VAL A 64 8.09 1.77 4.66
CA VAL A 64 6.96 2.38 5.35
C VAL A 64 5.70 1.55 5.08
N GLU A 65 5.15 0.92 6.13
CA GLU A 65 3.84 0.28 6.06
C GLU A 65 2.77 1.34 5.81
N TYR A 66 1.82 1.04 4.91
CA TYR A 66 0.77 2.01 4.60
C TYR A 66 -0.17 2.17 5.80
N ARG A 67 -0.63 3.41 6.06
CA ARG A 67 -1.61 3.67 7.13
C ARG A 67 -2.83 2.77 6.98
N TYR A 68 -3.45 2.36 8.09
CA TYR A 68 -4.61 1.48 8.17
C TYR A 68 -4.35 0.00 7.77
N PHE A 69 -3.11 -0.41 7.66
CA PHE A 69 -2.76 -1.80 7.42
C PHE A 69 -1.97 -2.38 8.59
N ASP A 70 -2.26 -3.64 8.92
CA ASP A 70 -1.60 -4.46 9.93
C ASP A 70 -1.29 -3.68 11.24
N ALA A 71 -0.01 -3.50 11.58
CA ALA A 71 0.39 -2.80 12.80
C ALA A 71 0.28 -1.27 12.71
N SER A 72 -0.03 -0.73 11.56
CA SER A 72 -0.28 0.70 11.31
C SER A 72 -1.76 1.06 11.32
N MET A 73 -2.59 0.22 11.95
CA MET A 73 -4.03 0.47 12.14
C MET A 73 -4.24 1.44 13.31
N PRO A 74 -4.92 2.59 13.10
CA PRO A 74 -5.34 3.45 14.20
C PRO A 74 -6.38 2.79 15.11
N ASP A 75 -6.33 3.11 16.40
CA ASP A 75 -7.35 2.72 17.37
C ASP A 75 -7.74 3.93 18.24
N PRO A 76 -8.99 4.42 18.17
CA PRO A 76 -10.11 3.90 17.37
C PRO A 76 -9.94 4.11 15.86
N CYS A 77 -10.50 3.17 15.08
CA CYS A 77 -10.45 3.24 13.63
C CYS A 77 -11.53 4.17 13.07
N ASN A 78 -11.11 5.25 12.38
CA ASN A 78 -11.98 6.10 11.56
C ASN A 78 -11.44 6.14 10.13
N TRP A 79 -12.21 5.60 9.19
CA TRP A 79 -11.83 5.49 7.77
C TRP A 79 -11.74 6.82 7.03
N ASP A 80 -12.31 7.90 7.54
CA ASP A 80 -12.28 9.23 6.90
C ASP A 80 -10.83 9.74 6.73
N TYR A 81 -9.92 9.28 7.58
CA TYR A 81 -8.50 9.64 7.50
C TYR A 81 -7.66 8.74 6.61
N LEU A 82 -8.23 7.65 6.05
CA LEU A 82 -7.56 6.86 5.03
C LEU A 82 -7.64 7.53 3.67
N THR A 83 -6.91 8.61 3.51
CA THR A 83 -6.82 9.35 2.25
C THR A 83 -5.44 9.21 1.62
N VAL A 84 -5.36 9.40 0.29
CA VAL A 84 -4.08 9.45 -0.40
C VAL A 84 -3.24 10.59 0.16
N GLU A 85 -3.82 11.77 0.33
CA GLU A 85 -3.11 12.95 0.82
C GLU A 85 -2.47 12.68 2.18
N ASN A 86 -3.22 12.17 3.16
CA ASN A 86 -2.68 11.87 4.49
C ASN A 86 -1.55 10.84 4.43
N SER A 87 -1.63 9.85 3.55
CA SER A 87 -0.55 8.87 3.36
C SER A 87 0.72 9.48 2.77
N LEU A 88 0.60 10.53 1.96
CA LEU A 88 1.76 11.26 1.44
C LEU A 88 2.43 12.11 2.54
N TYR A 89 1.65 12.70 3.44
CA TYR A 89 2.19 13.40 4.61
C TYR A 89 2.91 12.44 5.57
N ASP A 90 2.45 11.19 5.72
CA ASP A 90 3.18 10.18 6.49
C ASP A 90 4.58 9.97 5.92
N LEU A 91 4.69 9.79 4.61
CA LEU A 91 5.97 9.61 3.93
C LEU A 91 6.86 10.84 4.06
N HIS A 92 6.29 12.03 3.96
CA HIS A 92 7.00 13.29 4.17
C HIS A 92 7.60 13.39 5.58
N HIS A 93 6.80 13.09 6.60
CA HIS A 93 7.26 13.08 7.98
C HIS A 93 8.35 12.04 8.22
N VAL A 94 8.20 10.82 7.68
CA VAL A 94 9.24 9.79 7.75
C VAL A 94 10.52 10.27 7.07
N THR A 95 10.41 10.79 5.84
CA THR A 95 11.58 11.23 5.06
C THR A 95 12.32 12.37 5.76
N THR A 96 11.61 13.40 6.21
CA THR A 96 12.21 14.56 6.89
C THR A 96 12.87 14.16 8.22
N THR A 97 12.28 13.21 8.95
CA THR A 97 12.83 12.67 10.19
C THR A 97 14.12 11.89 9.93
N PHE A 98 14.10 10.96 8.98
CA PHE A 98 15.24 10.08 8.73
C PHE A 98 16.36 10.77 7.93
N LYS A 99 16.10 11.82 7.17
CA LYS A 99 17.15 12.64 6.51
C LYS A 99 18.12 13.29 7.50
N GLN A 100 17.70 13.52 8.72
CA GLN A 100 18.59 14.02 9.77
C GLN A 100 19.70 13.03 10.13
N LEU A 101 19.44 11.72 9.94
CA LEU A 101 20.38 10.64 10.17
C LEU A 101 21.08 10.17 8.89
N TYR A 102 20.36 10.21 7.77
CA TYR A 102 20.82 9.72 6.45
C TYR A 102 20.82 10.87 5.43
N PRO A 103 21.85 11.74 5.43
CA PRO A 103 21.87 12.96 4.63
C PRO A 103 22.22 12.74 3.16
N GLN A 104 22.49 11.50 2.76
CA GLN A 104 22.85 11.16 1.38
C GLN A 104 21.62 11.09 0.47
N LYS A 105 21.81 10.68 -0.78
CA LYS A 105 20.74 10.57 -1.78
C LYS A 105 19.61 9.64 -1.35
N TRP A 106 18.37 10.05 -1.61
CA TRP A 106 17.17 9.31 -1.34
C TRP A 106 16.48 8.90 -2.66
N ILE A 107 16.05 7.64 -2.69
CA ILE A 107 15.37 7.05 -3.84
C ILE A 107 14.06 6.44 -3.34
N SER A 108 12.91 6.95 -3.82
CA SER A 108 11.64 6.32 -3.51
C SER A 108 11.32 5.21 -4.51
N THR A 109 10.73 4.12 -4.04
CA THR A 109 10.31 2.99 -4.87
C THR A 109 9.08 2.32 -4.29
N GLY A 110 8.35 1.58 -5.12
CA GLY A 110 7.20 0.78 -4.72
C GLY A 110 6.63 0.03 -5.90
N ILE A 111 5.85 -1.01 -5.62
CA ILE A 111 5.26 -1.89 -6.62
C ILE A 111 3.74 -1.73 -6.60
N SER A 112 3.11 -1.72 -7.78
CA SER A 112 1.65 -1.64 -7.95
C SER A 112 1.07 -0.41 -7.22
N LYS A 113 0.20 -0.56 -6.22
CA LYS A 113 -0.30 0.55 -5.40
C LYS A 113 0.85 1.30 -4.71
N GLY A 114 1.91 0.62 -4.25
CA GLY A 114 3.12 1.26 -3.75
C GLY A 114 3.84 2.08 -4.81
N GLY A 115 3.90 1.59 -6.06
CA GLY A 115 4.40 2.35 -7.20
C GLY A 115 3.55 3.60 -7.51
N GLN A 116 2.22 3.49 -7.43
CA GLN A 116 1.32 4.63 -7.53
C GLN A 116 1.59 5.65 -6.41
N THR A 117 1.76 5.18 -5.17
CA THR A 117 2.13 6.02 -4.02
C THR A 117 3.46 6.74 -4.27
N THR A 118 4.48 6.05 -4.82
CA THR A 118 5.77 6.64 -5.23
C THR A 118 5.56 7.81 -6.21
N MET A 119 4.72 7.64 -7.23
CA MET A 119 4.44 8.70 -8.21
C MET A 119 3.74 9.91 -7.56
N PHE A 120 2.71 9.65 -6.75
CA PHE A 120 1.97 10.71 -6.07
C PHE A 120 2.85 11.44 -5.06
N TYR A 121 3.67 10.69 -4.32
CA TYR A 121 4.63 11.26 -3.37
C TYR A 121 5.61 12.21 -4.07
N ARG A 122 6.20 11.79 -5.19
CA ARG A 122 7.10 12.64 -5.99
C ARG A 122 6.42 13.89 -6.52
N ALA A 123 5.15 13.78 -6.93
CA ALA A 123 4.39 14.92 -7.45
C ALA A 123 4.00 15.92 -6.34
N TYR A 124 3.73 15.42 -5.14
CA TYR A 124 3.25 16.24 -4.01
C TYR A 124 4.41 16.85 -3.20
N PHE A 125 5.49 16.08 -2.97
CA PHE A 125 6.70 16.47 -2.26
C PHE A 125 7.95 16.29 -3.16
N PRO A 126 8.14 17.17 -4.16
CA PRO A 126 9.16 16.98 -5.19
C PRO A 126 10.61 16.98 -4.67
N ASP A 127 10.85 17.62 -3.52
CA ASP A 127 12.19 17.79 -2.96
C ASP A 127 12.55 16.76 -1.88
N ASP A 128 11.61 15.87 -1.54
CA ASP A 128 11.82 14.86 -0.50
C ASP A 128 12.75 13.73 -0.94
N VAL A 129 12.78 13.42 -2.22
CA VAL A 129 13.65 12.38 -2.76
C VAL A 129 14.34 12.84 -4.04
N ASP A 130 15.55 12.35 -4.29
CA ASP A 130 16.31 12.69 -5.49
C ASP A 130 15.78 11.96 -6.73
N PHE A 131 15.40 10.69 -6.57
CA PHE A 131 14.91 9.83 -7.65
C PHE A 131 13.65 9.08 -7.21
N SER A 132 12.84 8.69 -8.20
CA SER A 132 11.67 7.84 -7.98
C SER A 132 11.64 6.72 -9.01
N VAL A 133 11.47 5.47 -8.54
CA VAL A 133 11.46 4.27 -9.37
C VAL A 133 10.16 3.50 -9.10
N PRO A 134 9.04 3.91 -9.71
CA PRO A 134 7.76 3.21 -9.56
C PRO A 134 7.72 1.96 -10.44
N TYR A 135 7.46 0.79 -9.85
CA TYR A 135 7.28 -0.46 -10.57
C TYR A 135 5.80 -0.72 -10.82
N VAL A 136 5.44 -1.01 -12.08
CA VAL A 136 4.08 -1.38 -12.51
C VAL A 136 2.98 -0.55 -11.85
N ALA A 137 3.22 0.74 -11.75
CA ALA A 137 2.40 1.69 -11.03
C ALA A 137 1.12 2.02 -11.82
N PRO A 138 -0.08 1.64 -11.37
CA PRO A 138 -1.31 1.97 -12.07
C PRO A 138 -1.67 3.43 -11.86
N LEU A 139 -2.02 4.14 -12.94
CA LEU A 139 -2.58 5.48 -12.86
C LEU A 139 -4.09 5.39 -13.10
N ASN A 140 -4.84 5.14 -12.05
CA ASN A 140 -6.29 5.09 -12.09
C ASN A 140 -6.88 6.51 -12.09
N LYS A 141 -7.88 6.74 -12.92
CA LYS A 141 -8.56 8.04 -13.07
C LYS A 141 -9.74 8.18 -12.13
N SER A 142 -10.34 7.06 -11.74
CA SER A 142 -11.50 6.99 -10.84
C SER A 142 -11.64 5.57 -10.29
N LEU A 143 -12.62 5.36 -9.42
CA LEU A 143 -13.00 4.03 -8.92
C LEU A 143 -13.41 3.12 -10.08
N GLU A 144 -14.29 3.62 -10.95
CA GLU A 144 -14.65 3.02 -12.23
C GLU A 144 -13.86 3.75 -13.33
N ASP A 145 -12.71 3.21 -13.71
CA ASP A 145 -11.80 3.88 -14.65
C ASP A 145 -12.36 3.94 -16.08
N GLY A 146 -13.22 2.99 -16.47
CA GLY A 146 -13.84 2.90 -17.79
C GLY A 146 -12.91 2.44 -18.92
N ARG A 147 -11.62 2.22 -18.64
CA ARG A 147 -10.64 1.68 -19.62
C ARG A 147 -10.46 0.18 -19.47
N HIS A 148 -10.63 -0.36 -18.27
CA HIS A 148 -10.38 -1.76 -17.96
C HIS A 148 -11.49 -2.67 -18.51
N GLU A 149 -12.75 -2.28 -18.32
CA GLU A 149 -13.91 -3.09 -18.67
C GLU A 149 -13.95 -3.41 -20.19
N PRO A 150 -13.86 -2.42 -21.10
CA PRO A 150 -13.81 -2.70 -22.54
C PRO A 150 -12.58 -3.53 -22.93
N PHE A 151 -11.42 -3.25 -22.35
CA PHE A 151 -10.20 -4.00 -22.63
C PHE A 151 -10.33 -5.47 -22.22
N ILE A 152 -10.89 -5.77 -21.05
CA ILE A 152 -11.14 -7.13 -20.57
C ILE A 152 -12.20 -7.81 -21.42
N ALA A 153 -13.28 -7.09 -21.74
CA ALA A 153 -14.42 -7.65 -22.49
C ALA A 153 -14.10 -7.94 -23.95
N GLU A 154 -13.20 -7.18 -24.57
CA GLU A 154 -13.01 -7.22 -26.03
C GLU A 154 -11.63 -7.70 -26.46
N THR A 155 -10.57 -7.44 -25.67
CA THR A 155 -9.19 -7.61 -26.10
C THR A 155 -8.46 -8.78 -25.43
N VAL A 156 -8.73 -9.03 -24.13
CA VAL A 156 -8.01 -10.06 -23.37
C VAL A 156 -8.37 -11.47 -23.84
N SER A 157 -7.36 -12.27 -24.21
CA SER A 157 -7.54 -13.68 -24.60
C SER A 157 -8.46 -13.87 -25.83
N THR A 158 -9.08 -15.04 -26.00
CA THR A 158 -10.06 -15.31 -27.06
C THR A 158 -11.48 -14.99 -26.62
N ALA A 159 -12.38 -14.69 -27.57
CA ALA A 159 -13.79 -14.46 -27.28
C ALA A 159 -14.42 -15.65 -26.52
N GLN A 160 -14.07 -16.88 -26.90
CA GLN A 160 -14.56 -18.09 -26.24
C GLN A 160 -14.11 -18.17 -24.78
N ASN A 161 -12.86 -17.81 -24.47
CA ASN A 161 -12.38 -17.82 -23.09
C ASN A 161 -13.03 -16.71 -22.26
N ARG A 162 -13.25 -15.53 -22.83
CA ARG A 162 -13.98 -14.45 -22.16
C ARG A 162 -15.40 -14.88 -21.80
N GLU A 163 -16.14 -15.53 -22.71
CA GLU A 163 -17.48 -16.02 -22.43
C GLU A 163 -17.49 -17.09 -21.34
N LYS A 164 -16.55 -18.04 -21.36
CA LYS A 164 -16.42 -19.05 -20.28
C LYS A 164 -16.19 -18.40 -18.90
N VAL A 165 -15.35 -17.36 -18.83
CA VAL A 165 -15.13 -16.64 -17.57
C VAL A 165 -16.40 -15.96 -17.10
N LYS A 166 -17.11 -15.30 -18.00
CA LYS A 166 -18.40 -14.66 -17.71
C LYS A 166 -19.45 -15.65 -17.23
N GLU A 167 -19.61 -16.78 -17.93
CA GLU A 167 -20.52 -17.87 -17.54
C GLU A 167 -20.18 -18.38 -16.13
N PHE A 168 -18.88 -18.60 -15.83
CA PHE A 168 -18.43 -19.01 -14.51
C PHE A 168 -18.78 -17.98 -13.43
N GLN A 169 -18.52 -16.69 -13.68
CA GLN A 169 -18.86 -15.61 -12.73
C GLN A 169 -20.36 -15.57 -12.46
N LEU A 170 -21.19 -15.68 -13.50
CA LEU A 170 -22.64 -15.69 -13.37
C LEU A 170 -23.13 -16.92 -12.58
N GLU A 171 -22.53 -18.08 -12.80
CA GLU A 171 -22.87 -19.30 -12.05
C GLU A 171 -22.51 -19.17 -10.57
N VAL A 172 -21.34 -18.61 -10.24
CA VAL A 172 -20.94 -18.31 -8.84
C VAL A 172 -21.95 -17.38 -8.19
N LEU A 173 -22.37 -16.31 -8.87
CA LEU A 173 -23.36 -15.36 -8.34
C LEU A 173 -24.73 -15.99 -8.11
N LYS A 174 -25.21 -16.83 -9.04
CA LYS A 174 -26.47 -17.58 -8.88
C LYS A 174 -26.43 -18.50 -7.65
N ARG A 175 -25.28 -19.08 -7.37
CA ARG A 175 -25.08 -19.99 -6.24
C ARG A 175 -24.58 -19.29 -4.96
N LYS A 176 -24.73 -17.96 -4.86
CA LYS A 176 -24.26 -17.17 -3.71
C LYS A 176 -24.72 -17.74 -2.37
N ALA A 177 -26.00 -18.13 -2.26
CA ALA A 177 -26.56 -18.66 -1.01
C ALA A 177 -25.88 -19.97 -0.55
N GLU A 178 -25.41 -20.78 -1.48
CA GLU A 178 -24.68 -22.03 -1.21
C GLU A 178 -23.20 -21.76 -0.90
N LEU A 179 -22.57 -20.90 -1.70
CA LEU A 179 -21.12 -20.70 -1.66
C LEU A 179 -20.65 -19.77 -0.53
N LEU A 180 -21.46 -18.76 -0.16
CA LEU A 180 -21.08 -17.78 0.85
C LEU A 180 -20.77 -18.40 2.22
N PRO A 181 -21.58 -19.34 2.75
CA PRO A 181 -21.25 -20.00 4.02
C PRO A 181 -19.98 -20.86 3.98
N MET A 182 -19.62 -21.38 2.80
CA MET A 182 -18.35 -22.10 2.61
C MET A 182 -17.17 -21.16 2.65
N PHE A 183 -17.28 -20.00 2.00
CA PHE A 183 -16.27 -18.96 2.01
C PHE A 183 -16.05 -18.40 3.42
N GLU A 184 -17.11 -18.07 4.15
CA GLU A 184 -17.04 -17.61 5.55
C GLU A 184 -16.33 -18.61 6.46
N ARG A 185 -16.58 -19.90 6.30
CA ARG A 185 -15.87 -20.95 7.05
C ARG A 185 -14.36 -20.97 6.76
N ILE A 186 -13.97 -20.72 5.51
CA ILE A 186 -12.54 -20.64 5.12
C ILE A 186 -11.91 -19.43 5.78
N LEU A 187 -12.54 -18.25 5.71
CA LEU A 187 -12.05 -17.04 6.34
C LEU A 187 -11.86 -17.24 7.85
N PHE A 188 -12.84 -17.83 8.53
CA PHE A 188 -12.76 -18.14 9.94
C PHE A 188 -11.59 -19.08 10.28
N LYS A 189 -11.40 -20.17 9.50
CA LYS A 189 -10.29 -21.10 9.69
C LYS A 189 -8.92 -20.43 9.47
N GLN A 190 -8.82 -19.51 8.54
CA GLN A 190 -7.60 -18.77 8.23
C GLN A 190 -7.37 -17.60 9.21
N ARG A 191 -8.25 -17.39 10.20
CA ARG A 191 -8.22 -16.24 11.11
C ARG A 191 -8.17 -14.89 10.39
N ILE A 192 -8.79 -14.81 9.23
CA ILE A 192 -8.95 -13.55 8.49
C ILE A 192 -10.18 -12.84 9.08
N TYR A 193 -9.93 -11.79 9.84
CA TYR A 193 -10.95 -10.95 10.43
C TYR A 193 -10.90 -9.56 9.76
N PHE A 194 -12.05 -8.98 9.49
CA PHE A 194 -12.15 -7.59 9.10
C PHE A 194 -12.24 -6.74 10.37
N PRO A 195 -11.19 -5.97 10.74
CA PRO A 195 -11.11 -5.32 12.05
C PRO A 195 -12.12 -4.21 12.28
N CYS A 196 -12.80 -3.74 11.24
CA CYS A 196 -13.81 -2.68 11.34
C CYS A 196 -15.20 -3.19 10.96
N THR A 197 -16.08 -3.26 11.93
CA THR A 197 -17.42 -3.86 11.84
C THR A 197 -18.47 -3.03 11.08
N HIS A 198 -18.09 -2.01 10.31
CA HIS A 198 -19.04 -1.13 9.59
C HIS A 198 -19.67 -1.74 8.32
N TYR A 199 -19.33 -2.98 7.95
CA TYR A 199 -19.89 -3.66 6.76
C TYR A 199 -21.08 -4.58 7.03
N ARG A 200 -21.80 -4.42 8.16
CA ARG A 200 -22.98 -5.26 8.42
C ARG A 200 -24.28 -4.78 7.76
N ASN A 201 -24.26 -3.65 7.04
CA ASN A 201 -25.45 -3.05 6.45
C ASN A 201 -25.33 -2.68 4.95
N LEU A 202 -24.61 -3.49 4.14
CA LEU A 202 -24.68 -3.41 2.68
C LEU A 202 -25.23 -4.69 2.09
#